data_efc27148c5cbce1d5807169f7715183c
#
_entry.id   efc27148c5cbce1d5807169f7715183c
#
_cell.length_a   1.000
_cell.length_b   1.000
_cell.length_c   1.000
_cell.angle_alpha   90.00
_cell.angle_beta   90.00
_cell.angle_gamma   90.00
#
_symmetry.space_group_name_H-M   'P 1'
#
loop_
_entity.id
_entity.type
_entity.pdbx_description
1 polymer ?
#
loop_
_entity_poly.entity_id
_entity_poly.type
_entity_poly.pdbx_seq_one_letter_code
_entity_poly.pdbx_strand_id
1 'polypeptide(L)'
;QGRSLPSPCRIADREPRITRVGLVQTRWYGSAEAHAEQLTEGVSACAEAGANVVFLPELTLSRYPADTRPEGPADASAEDLETGPSLALAKQLAQDCDVHLQISLFERSGAADQRGLNTSVTVSPNGEVVGRTRKLHIPVTEGYFEDHYFAEGPAVDPYPVHTLELDGLDLKLGNPTCWDEWFPEVARCYALAGADLLCYPT
;
A
#
# COMPACT_ATOMS: atom_id res chain seq x y z
N GLN A 1 -8.74 2.53 -48.04
CA GLN A 1 -9.00 1.75 -46.80
C GLN A 1 -7.77 1.87 -45.95
N GLY A 2 -7.85 2.77 -44.93
CA GLY A 2 -6.77 2.98 -43.96
C GLY A 2 -6.62 1.73 -43.08
N ARG A 3 -5.42 1.14 -43.05
CA ARG A 3 -5.08 0.13 -42.06
C ARG A 3 -5.06 0.81 -40.69
N SER A 4 -5.98 0.44 -39.79
CA SER A 4 -5.85 0.80 -38.39
C SER A 4 -4.64 0.04 -37.83
N LEU A 5 -3.61 0.76 -37.43
CA LEU A 5 -2.51 0.17 -36.68
C LEU A 5 -3.07 -0.33 -35.33
N PRO A 6 -2.69 -1.54 -34.87
CA PRO A 6 -3.09 -2.00 -33.55
C PRO A 6 -2.50 -1.04 -32.53
N SER A 7 -3.36 -0.47 -31.67
CA SER A 7 -2.89 0.33 -30.55
C SER A 7 -2.24 -0.60 -29.53
N PRO A 8 -1.03 -0.29 -29.01
CA PRO A 8 -0.44 -1.05 -27.92
C PRO A 8 -1.27 -0.96 -26.62
N CYS A 9 -2.22 -0.01 -26.58
CA CYS A 9 -3.15 0.14 -25.47
C CYS A 9 -4.52 -0.53 -25.75
N ARG A 10 -4.65 -1.32 -26.82
CA ARG A 10 -5.89 -2.00 -27.11
C ARG A 10 -6.05 -3.18 -26.18
N ILE A 11 -6.90 -3.03 -25.20
CA ILE A 11 -7.37 -4.11 -24.34
C ILE A 11 -8.29 -4.99 -25.20
N ALA A 12 -8.05 -6.30 -25.20
CA ALA A 12 -8.97 -7.23 -25.85
C ALA A 12 -10.35 -7.12 -25.21
N ASP A 13 -11.41 -7.16 -26.03
CA ASP A 13 -12.77 -7.19 -25.51
C ASP A 13 -12.90 -8.42 -24.59
N ARG A 14 -13.01 -8.16 -23.30
CA ARG A 14 -13.30 -9.16 -22.27
C ARG A 14 -14.70 -8.88 -21.74
N GLU A 15 -15.38 -9.93 -21.31
CA GLU A 15 -16.61 -9.74 -20.53
C GLU A 15 -16.31 -8.84 -19.33
N PRO A 16 -17.07 -7.76 -19.14
CA PRO A 16 -16.82 -6.82 -18.03
C PRO A 16 -17.00 -7.56 -16.72
N ARG A 17 -15.99 -7.47 -15.86
CA ARG A 17 -16.01 -7.97 -14.50
C ARG A 17 -15.94 -6.78 -13.55
N ILE A 18 -16.75 -6.81 -12.52
CA ILE A 18 -16.82 -5.74 -11.54
C ILE A 18 -15.98 -6.13 -10.34
N THR A 19 -14.92 -5.36 -10.09
CA THR A 19 -14.19 -5.40 -8.81
C THR A 19 -14.66 -4.23 -7.96
N ARG A 20 -15.06 -4.50 -6.74
CA ARG A 20 -15.45 -3.47 -5.79
C ARG A 20 -14.29 -3.15 -4.87
N VAL A 21 -13.90 -1.88 -4.84
CA VAL A 21 -12.79 -1.37 -4.05
C VAL A 21 -13.32 -0.61 -2.85
N GLY A 22 -12.86 -0.94 -1.65
CA GLY A 22 -13.09 -0.17 -0.43
C GLY A 22 -11.93 0.78 -0.16
N LEU A 23 -12.24 2.02 0.22
CA LEU A 23 -11.26 3.00 0.66
C LEU A 23 -11.64 3.47 2.06
N VAL A 24 -10.73 3.30 3.02
CA VAL A 24 -10.92 3.80 4.39
C VAL A 24 -10.07 5.04 4.55
N GLN A 25 -10.71 6.20 4.54
CA GLN A 25 -10.07 7.47 4.83
C GLN A 25 -10.38 7.89 6.26
N THR A 26 -9.36 8.14 7.04
CA THR A 26 -9.52 8.42 8.47
C THR A 26 -8.45 9.40 8.96
N ARG A 27 -8.61 9.89 10.18
CA ARG A 27 -7.64 10.70 10.90
C ARG A 27 -6.99 9.89 12.00
N TRP A 28 -5.87 10.35 12.51
CA TRP A 28 -5.29 9.76 13.72
C TRP A 28 -6.18 9.96 14.96
N TYR A 29 -6.44 8.89 15.73
CA TYR A 29 -7.33 8.89 16.90
C TYR A 29 -6.60 8.97 18.25
N GLY A 30 -5.32 9.35 18.25
CA GLY A 30 -4.55 9.64 19.47
C GLY A 30 -3.75 8.46 20.02
N SER A 31 -4.21 7.22 19.84
CA SER A 31 -3.43 6.01 20.18
C SER A 31 -3.60 4.95 19.10
N ALA A 32 -2.69 3.99 19.04
CA ALA A 32 -2.74 2.87 18.08
C ALA A 32 -3.98 2.00 18.31
N GLU A 33 -4.37 1.79 19.57
CA GLU A 33 -5.54 0.98 19.94
C GLU A 33 -6.84 1.65 19.44
N ALA A 34 -7.06 2.93 19.80
CA ALA A 34 -8.25 3.65 19.35
C ALA A 34 -8.29 3.81 17.82
N HIS A 35 -7.12 3.92 17.20
CA HIS A 35 -7.02 4.00 15.74
C HIS A 35 -7.34 2.65 15.08
N ALA A 36 -6.85 1.54 15.63
CA ALA A 36 -7.16 0.19 15.17
C ALA A 36 -8.66 -0.12 15.22
N GLU A 37 -9.37 0.33 16.27
CA GLU A 37 -10.82 0.20 16.37
C GLU A 37 -11.53 0.88 15.19
N GLN A 38 -11.13 2.10 14.85
CA GLN A 38 -11.72 2.85 13.73
C GLN A 38 -11.38 2.26 12.36
N LEU A 39 -10.17 1.73 12.20
CA LEU A 39 -9.79 0.99 10.99
C LEU A 39 -10.63 -0.28 10.85
N THR A 40 -10.85 -1.00 11.95
CA THR A 40 -11.70 -2.21 11.98
C THR A 40 -13.12 -1.90 11.53
N GLU A 41 -13.73 -0.85 12.07
CA GLU A 41 -15.06 -0.39 11.66
C GLU A 41 -15.11 -0.04 10.17
N GLY A 42 -14.08 0.68 9.68
CA GLY A 42 -13.99 1.08 8.28
C GLY A 42 -13.85 -0.11 7.33
N VAL A 43 -12.99 -1.08 7.66
CA VAL A 43 -12.79 -2.31 6.85
C VAL A 43 -14.07 -3.14 6.85
N SER A 44 -14.70 -3.33 8.01
CA SER A 44 -15.97 -4.07 8.12
C SER A 44 -17.07 -3.44 7.27
N ALA A 45 -17.21 -2.11 7.32
CA ALA A 45 -18.18 -1.39 6.48
C ALA A 45 -17.93 -1.56 4.98
N CYS A 46 -16.66 -1.56 4.56
CA CYS A 46 -16.28 -1.82 3.17
C CYS A 46 -16.66 -3.26 2.76
N ALA A 47 -16.35 -4.23 3.61
CA ALA A 47 -16.68 -5.65 3.37
C ALA A 47 -18.20 -5.88 3.29
N GLU A 48 -18.98 -5.30 4.20
CA GLU A 48 -20.45 -5.34 4.17
C GLU A 48 -21.04 -4.71 2.90
N ALA A 49 -20.36 -3.70 2.34
CA ALA A 49 -20.71 -3.12 1.04
C ALA A 49 -20.25 -3.97 -0.16
N GLY A 50 -19.61 -5.12 0.10
CA GLY A 50 -19.18 -6.10 -0.88
C GLY A 50 -17.83 -5.75 -1.54
N ALA A 51 -16.93 -5.06 -0.85
CA ALA A 51 -15.58 -4.81 -1.35
C ALA A 51 -14.81 -6.14 -1.48
N ASN A 52 -14.07 -6.28 -2.59
CA ASN A 52 -13.15 -7.40 -2.82
C ASN A 52 -11.76 -7.10 -2.27
N VAL A 53 -11.39 -5.82 -2.29
CA VAL A 53 -10.12 -5.32 -1.78
C VAL A 53 -10.34 -3.99 -1.06
N VAL A 54 -9.68 -3.81 0.09
CA VAL A 54 -9.77 -2.59 0.90
C VAL A 54 -8.37 -1.98 1.04
N PHE A 55 -8.31 -0.66 0.89
CA PHE A 55 -7.08 0.12 1.01
C PHE A 55 -7.16 1.06 2.21
N LEU A 56 -6.08 1.08 2.98
CA LEU A 56 -5.89 1.90 4.18
C LEU A 56 -4.85 3.01 3.93
N PRO A 57 -4.86 4.08 4.75
CA PRO A 57 -3.91 5.20 4.59
C PRO A 57 -2.44 4.80 4.75
N GLU A 58 -1.55 5.65 4.28
CA GLU A 58 -0.10 5.56 4.51
C GLU A 58 0.23 5.50 6.00
N LEU A 59 1.22 4.67 6.40
CA LEU A 59 1.64 4.44 7.79
C LEU A 59 0.46 4.15 8.72
N THR A 60 -0.37 3.24 8.28
CA THR A 60 -1.75 2.98 8.72
C THR A 60 -1.97 2.98 10.23
N LEU A 61 -1.13 2.28 11.02
CA LEU A 61 -1.34 2.09 12.47
C LEU A 61 -0.51 3.04 13.33
N SER A 62 0.07 4.07 12.76
CA SER A 62 0.90 5.03 13.48
C SER A 62 0.50 6.47 13.19
N ARG A 63 0.81 7.37 14.13
CA ARG A 63 0.85 8.77 13.79
C ARG A 63 1.96 9.01 12.77
N TYR A 64 1.72 9.85 11.76
CA TYR A 64 2.76 10.22 10.80
C TYR A 64 3.96 10.85 11.53
N PRO A 65 5.17 10.24 11.46
CA PRO A 65 6.30 10.67 12.26
C PRO A 65 7.05 11.85 11.67
N ALA A 66 6.99 12.02 10.35
CA ALA A 66 7.88 12.91 9.60
C ALA A 66 7.41 14.37 9.52
N ASP A 67 6.41 14.78 10.31
CA ASP A 67 6.05 16.17 10.54
C ASP A 67 7.02 16.86 11.54
N THR A 68 7.87 16.08 12.19
CA THR A 68 8.94 16.56 13.07
C THR A 68 10.25 15.82 12.77
N ARG A 69 11.38 16.44 13.11
CA ARG A 69 12.68 15.75 13.04
C ARG A 69 12.79 14.70 14.14
N PRO A 70 13.47 13.55 13.89
CA PRO A 70 13.69 12.57 14.93
C PRO A 70 14.57 13.14 16.04
N GLU A 71 14.18 12.95 17.31
CA GLU A 71 14.97 13.35 18.49
C GLU A 71 15.95 12.26 18.94
N GLY A 72 15.93 11.09 18.31
CA GLY A 72 16.74 9.90 18.62
C GLY A 72 16.95 9.05 17.38
N PRO A 73 17.13 7.71 17.53
CA PRO A 73 17.19 6.80 16.41
C PRO A 73 15.95 6.98 15.51
N ALA A 74 16.17 7.18 14.23
CA ALA A 74 15.09 7.45 13.28
C ALA A 74 14.07 6.31 13.22
N ASP A 75 14.54 5.06 13.39
CA ASP A 75 13.73 3.85 13.40
C ASP A 75 13.16 3.45 14.77
N ALA A 76 13.18 4.35 15.76
CA ALA A 76 12.70 4.05 17.11
C ALA A 76 11.24 3.57 17.13
N SER A 77 10.41 4.10 16.23
CA SER A 77 8.99 3.70 16.06
C SER A 77 8.78 2.70 14.91
N ALA A 78 9.85 2.24 14.26
CA ALA A 78 9.74 1.26 13.20
C ALA A 78 9.45 -0.13 13.78
N GLU A 79 8.60 -0.87 13.07
CA GLU A 79 8.20 -2.22 13.44
C GLU A 79 8.89 -3.28 12.57
N ASP A 80 8.99 -4.48 13.10
CA ASP A 80 9.41 -5.63 12.30
C ASP A 80 8.31 -6.01 11.33
N LEU A 81 8.67 -6.22 10.07
CA LEU A 81 7.69 -6.48 9.01
C LEU A 81 6.84 -7.73 9.27
N GLU A 82 7.44 -8.80 9.80
CA GLU A 82 6.77 -10.10 9.92
C GLU A 82 6.00 -10.25 11.24
N THR A 83 6.47 -9.60 12.29
CA THR A 83 5.96 -9.78 13.65
C THR A 83 5.34 -8.52 14.25
N GLY A 84 5.38 -7.42 13.52
CA GLY A 84 4.86 -6.13 13.97
C GLY A 84 3.33 -6.06 14.04
N PRO A 85 2.80 -5.10 14.80
CA PRO A 85 1.37 -4.97 15.04
C PRO A 85 0.57 -4.64 13.77
N SER A 86 1.15 -3.91 12.81
CA SER A 86 0.45 -3.54 11.59
C SER A 86 0.11 -4.77 10.74
N LEU A 87 1.09 -5.67 10.51
CA LEU A 87 0.84 -6.89 9.76
C LEU A 87 -0.10 -7.85 10.53
N ALA A 88 0.01 -7.91 11.86
CA ALA A 88 -0.89 -8.72 12.68
C ALA A 88 -2.35 -8.25 12.53
N LEU A 89 -2.60 -6.94 12.62
CA LEU A 89 -3.92 -6.34 12.41
C LEU A 89 -4.43 -6.62 10.98
N ALA A 90 -3.57 -6.44 9.96
CA ALA A 90 -3.96 -6.66 8.57
C ALA A 90 -4.40 -8.12 8.33
N LYS A 91 -3.65 -9.09 8.85
CA LYS A 91 -3.99 -10.52 8.73
C LYS A 91 -5.33 -10.83 9.39
N GLN A 92 -5.52 -10.33 10.60
CA GLN A 92 -6.78 -10.53 11.32
C GLN A 92 -7.98 -9.94 10.55
N LEU A 93 -7.89 -8.67 10.14
CA LEU A 93 -9.00 -8.00 9.45
C LEU A 93 -9.29 -8.61 8.07
N ALA A 94 -8.25 -8.99 7.32
CA ALA A 94 -8.42 -9.65 6.03
C ALA A 94 -9.19 -10.98 6.17
N GLN A 95 -8.86 -11.77 7.19
CA GLN A 95 -9.54 -13.03 7.49
C GLN A 95 -10.97 -12.83 8.01
N ASP A 96 -11.14 -11.91 8.98
CA ASP A 96 -12.45 -11.69 9.63
C ASP A 96 -13.48 -11.10 8.64
N CYS A 97 -13.02 -10.30 7.68
CA CYS A 97 -13.87 -9.61 6.69
C CYS A 97 -13.90 -10.29 5.31
N ASP A 98 -13.12 -11.36 5.09
CA ASP A 98 -13.01 -12.08 3.81
C ASP A 98 -12.66 -11.14 2.63
N VAL A 99 -11.66 -10.25 2.82
CA VAL A 99 -11.21 -9.28 1.82
C VAL A 99 -9.68 -9.33 1.63
N HIS A 100 -9.21 -8.93 0.47
CA HIS A 100 -7.83 -8.50 0.36
C HIS A 100 -7.68 -7.16 1.07
N LEU A 101 -6.66 -7.00 1.88
CA LEU A 101 -6.42 -5.78 2.65
C LEU A 101 -5.01 -5.24 2.41
N GLN A 102 -4.94 -4.00 1.96
CA GLN A 102 -3.67 -3.27 1.91
C GLN A 102 -3.49 -2.47 3.19
N ILE A 103 -2.30 -2.54 3.76
CA ILE A 103 -1.84 -1.75 4.90
C ILE A 103 -0.45 -1.20 4.63
N SER A 104 -0.10 -0.08 5.23
CA SER A 104 1.23 0.53 5.14
C SER A 104 1.85 0.68 6.53
N LEU A 105 3.16 0.51 6.62
CA LEU A 105 3.88 0.54 7.90
C LEU A 105 5.29 1.11 7.78
N PHE A 106 5.84 1.58 8.90
CA PHE A 106 7.22 1.94 9.05
C PHE A 106 8.05 0.68 9.35
N GLU A 107 8.66 0.11 8.32
CA GLU A 107 9.45 -1.12 8.40
C GLU A 107 10.84 -0.84 8.93
N ARG A 108 11.29 -1.60 9.94
CA ARG A 108 12.67 -1.57 10.42
C ARG A 108 13.60 -2.22 9.39
N SER A 109 14.57 -1.46 8.89
CA SER A 109 15.50 -1.96 7.88
C SER A 109 16.74 -2.64 8.46
N GLY A 110 17.13 -2.31 9.69
CA GLY A 110 18.42 -2.68 10.26
C GLY A 110 19.62 -1.96 9.65
N ALA A 111 19.40 -0.90 8.88
CA ALA A 111 20.46 -0.12 8.25
C ALA A 111 21.31 0.62 9.28
N ALA A 112 22.60 0.82 8.96
CA ALA A 112 23.55 1.49 9.85
C ALA A 112 23.21 2.96 10.11
N ASP A 113 22.52 3.61 9.18
CA ASP A 113 22.04 4.99 9.30
C ASP A 113 20.71 5.11 10.08
N GLN A 114 20.20 3.99 10.59
CA GLN A 114 18.98 3.88 11.38
C GLN A 114 17.71 4.39 10.67
N ARG A 115 17.74 4.55 9.35
CA ARG A 115 16.51 4.80 8.58
C ARG A 115 15.81 3.49 8.31
N GLY A 116 14.49 3.51 8.40
CA GLY A 116 13.65 2.38 7.99
C GLY A 116 13.10 2.56 6.58
N LEU A 117 12.05 1.85 6.27
CA LEU A 117 11.39 1.85 4.96
C LEU A 117 9.90 2.13 5.14
N ASN A 118 9.34 2.90 4.24
CA ASN A 118 7.90 3.07 4.13
C ASN A 118 7.36 1.96 3.23
N THR A 119 6.68 0.99 3.84
CA THR A 119 6.34 -0.28 3.19
C THR A 119 4.83 -0.48 3.15
N SER A 120 4.31 -0.71 1.97
CA SER A 120 2.94 -1.14 1.73
C SER A 120 2.90 -2.67 1.57
N VAL A 121 1.95 -3.30 2.25
CA VAL A 121 1.75 -4.76 2.25
C VAL A 121 0.30 -5.05 1.88
N THR A 122 0.08 -6.07 1.07
CA THR A 122 -1.26 -6.59 0.77
C THR A 122 -1.39 -8.00 1.30
N VAL A 123 -2.46 -8.24 2.04
CA VAL A 123 -2.78 -9.52 2.67
C VAL A 123 -4.04 -10.10 2.02
N SER A 124 -4.04 -11.40 1.74
CA SER A 124 -5.19 -12.11 1.20
C SER A 124 -6.23 -12.45 2.29
N PRO A 125 -7.45 -12.84 1.94
CA PRO A 125 -8.46 -13.33 2.89
C PRO A 125 -7.99 -14.52 3.74
N ASN A 126 -6.98 -15.26 3.28
CA ASN A 126 -6.39 -16.36 4.04
C ASN A 126 -5.31 -15.90 5.05
N GLY A 127 -5.03 -14.59 5.13
CA GLY A 127 -3.99 -14.03 6.00
C GLY A 127 -2.58 -14.16 5.44
N GLU A 128 -2.42 -14.46 4.16
CA GLU A 128 -1.11 -14.57 3.49
C GLU A 128 -0.69 -13.22 2.91
N VAL A 129 0.59 -12.89 3.02
CA VAL A 129 1.17 -11.71 2.36
C VAL A 129 1.32 -12.02 0.87
N VAL A 130 0.49 -11.37 0.04
CA VAL A 130 0.47 -11.54 -1.42
C VAL A 130 1.17 -10.41 -2.16
N GLY A 131 1.52 -9.33 -1.47
CA GLY A 131 2.21 -8.21 -2.07
C GLY A 131 2.98 -7.37 -1.06
N ARG A 132 4.12 -6.83 -1.50
CA ARG A 132 4.94 -5.89 -0.74
C ARG A 132 5.60 -4.90 -1.68
N THR A 133 5.44 -3.62 -1.40
CA THR A 133 6.05 -2.52 -2.14
C THR A 133 6.67 -1.53 -1.16
N ARG A 134 7.86 -1.05 -1.43
CA ARG A 134 8.54 -0.03 -0.64
C ARG A 134 8.57 1.28 -1.41
N LYS A 135 8.21 2.37 -0.76
CA LYS A 135 8.18 3.72 -1.33
C LYS A 135 9.51 4.05 -1.98
N LEU A 136 9.48 4.46 -3.25
CA LEU A 136 10.69 4.73 -4.02
C LEU A 136 11.15 6.17 -3.86
N HIS A 137 10.21 7.12 -3.88
CA HIS A 137 10.50 8.54 -3.85
C HIS A 137 10.18 9.10 -2.47
N ILE A 138 11.23 9.51 -1.77
CA ILE A 138 11.12 10.10 -0.44
C ILE A 138 11.10 11.63 -0.60
N PRO A 139 10.02 12.30 -0.18
CA PRO A 139 9.94 13.75 -0.28
C PRO A 139 10.96 14.45 0.60
N VAL A 140 11.60 15.48 0.03
CA VAL A 140 12.49 16.39 0.73
C VAL A 140 11.90 17.78 0.56
N THR A 141 11.12 18.23 1.54
CA THR A 141 10.45 19.52 1.48
C THR A 141 10.33 20.14 2.88
N GLU A 142 10.23 21.46 2.93
CA GLU A 142 10.12 22.17 4.21
C GLU A 142 8.85 21.72 4.97
N GLY A 143 9.03 21.42 6.26
CA GLY A 143 7.95 20.92 7.13
C GLY A 143 7.70 19.43 7.06
N TYR A 144 8.38 18.71 6.19
CA TYR A 144 8.33 17.25 6.08
C TYR A 144 9.74 16.70 6.08
N PHE A 145 9.99 15.73 6.96
CA PHE A 145 11.32 15.19 7.22
C PHE A 145 11.42 13.69 6.89
N GLU A 146 10.72 13.25 5.85
CA GLU A 146 10.71 11.83 5.47
C GLU A 146 12.11 11.28 5.17
N ASP A 147 12.99 12.08 4.58
CA ASP A 147 14.39 11.73 4.31
C ASP A 147 15.23 11.46 5.57
N HIS A 148 14.75 11.89 6.74
CA HIS A 148 15.36 11.57 8.04
C HIS A 148 14.89 10.23 8.61
N TYR A 149 13.72 9.73 8.19
CA TYR A 149 13.10 8.50 8.69
C TYR A 149 13.23 7.34 7.72
N PHE A 150 13.06 7.60 6.43
CA PHE A 150 12.95 6.56 5.42
C PHE A 150 14.09 6.60 4.41
N ALA A 151 14.59 5.42 4.08
CA ALA A 151 15.41 5.20 2.91
C ALA A 151 14.52 4.90 1.70
N GLU A 152 15.06 5.18 0.51
CA GLU A 152 14.40 4.82 -0.74
C GLU A 152 14.24 3.30 -0.86
N GLY A 153 13.18 2.87 -1.54
CA GLY A 153 12.94 1.48 -1.86
C GLY A 153 14.04 0.88 -2.76
N PRO A 154 14.03 -0.43 -2.98
CA PRO A 154 15.10 -1.11 -3.69
C PRO A 154 15.16 -0.73 -5.18
N ALA A 155 16.39 -0.61 -5.72
CA ALA A 155 16.61 -0.40 -7.15
C ALA A 155 16.32 -1.66 -7.99
N VAL A 156 16.28 -2.83 -7.35
CA VAL A 156 15.95 -4.10 -8.01
C VAL A 156 14.47 -4.38 -7.83
N ASP A 157 13.75 -4.60 -8.93
CA ASP A 157 12.30 -4.75 -8.99
C ASP A 157 11.55 -3.61 -8.28
N PRO A 158 11.76 -2.36 -8.73
CA PRO A 158 11.20 -1.19 -8.05
C PRO A 158 9.68 -1.04 -8.23
N TYR A 159 9.09 -1.71 -9.22
CA TYR A 159 7.66 -1.61 -9.58
C TYR A 159 6.98 -2.98 -9.56
N PRO A 160 6.96 -3.68 -8.41
CA PRO A 160 6.39 -5.03 -8.34
C PRO A 160 4.88 -4.99 -8.57
N VAL A 161 4.38 -5.90 -9.42
CA VAL A 161 2.96 -6.10 -9.64
C VAL A 161 2.53 -7.38 -8.97
N HIS A 162 1.55 -7.27 -8.08
CA HIS A 162 1.04 -8.37 -7.27
C HIS A 162 -0.27 -8.91 -7.84
N THR A 163 -0.47 -10.23 -7.76
CA THR A 163 -1.71 -10.85 -8.19
C THR A 163 -2.62 -11.05 -6.99
N LEU A 164 -3.83 -10.48 -7.06
CA LEU A 164 -4.90 -10.75 -6.13
C LEU A 164 -5.87 -11.74 -6.79
N GLU A 165 -6.01 -12.91 -6.21
CA GLU A 165 -6.95 -13.93 -6.67
C GLU A 165 -8.36 -13.56 -6.15
N LEU A 166 -9.21 -13.05 -7.04
CA LEU A 166 -10.61 -12.75 -6.76
C LEU A 166 -11.48 -13.81 -7.45
N ASP A 167 -12.72 -13.97 -7.00
CA ASP A 167 -13.66 -14.93 -7.58
C ASP A 167 -13.72 -14.84 -9.12
N GLY A 168 -13.00 -15.75 -9.77
CA GLY A 168 -12.94 -15.85 -11.22
C GLY A 168 -12.18 -14.73 -11.94
N LEU A 169 -11.40 -13.93 -11.23
CA LEU A 169 -10.57 -12.84 -11.77
C LEU A 169 -9.24 -12.74 -11.01
N ASP A 170 -8.14 -12.71 -11.75
CA ASP A 170 -6.86 -12.28 -11.22
C ASP A 170 -6.71 -10.78 -11.44
N LEU A 171 -6.71 -10.00 -10.36
CA LEU A 171 -6.47 -8.56 -10.40
C LEU A 171 -4.97 -8.29 -10.20
N LYS A 172 -4.36 -7.56 -11.11
CA LYS A 172 -2.96 -7.14 -11.04
C LYS A 172 -2.86 -5.80 -10.34
N LEU A 173 -2.34 -5.79 -9.10
CA LEU A 173 -2.19 -4.60 -8.27
C LEU A 173 -0.76 -4.06 -8.30
N GLY A 174 -0.61 -2.77 -8.60
CA GLY A 174 0.56 -1.97 -8.26
C GLY A 174 0.26 -1.13 -7.03
N ASN A 175 1.19 -1.05 -6.10
CA ASN A 175 0.96 -0.42 -4.80
C ASN A 175 2.06 0.59 -4.45
N PRO A 176 2.34 1.60 -5.34
CA PRO A 176 3.22 2.71 -5.01
C PRO A 176 2.61 3.56 -3.89
N THR A 177 3.41 4.43 -3.26
CA THR A 177 2.97 5.13 -2.05
C THR A 177 3.14 6.64 -2.19
N CYS A 178 2.08 7.40 -1.89
CA CYS A 178 2.07 8.85 -1.64
C CYS A 178 2.88 9.63 -2.69
N TRP A 179 4.07 10.14 -2.34
CA TRP A 179 4.94 10.95 -3.22
C TRP A 179 5.31 10.28 -4.55
N ASP A 180 5.23 8.95 -4.63
CA ASP A 180 5.41 8.21 -5.89
C ASP A 180 4.40 8.64 -6.97
N GLU A 181 3.23 9.15 -6.60
CA GLU A 181 2.20 9.62 -7.56
C GLU A 181 2.62 10.84 -8.38
N TRP A 182 3.57 11.64 -7.86
CA TRP A 182 4.04 12.85 -8.53
C TRP A 182 4.95 12.56 -9.72
N PHE A 183 5.40 11.32 -9.87
CA PHE A 183 6.29 10.89 -10.94
C PHE A 183 5.50 10.07 -11.97
N PRO A 184 5.21 10.62 -13.19
CA PRO A 184 4.41 9.91 -14.19
C PRO A 184 5.05 8.61 -14.66
N GLU A 185 6.38 8.47 -14.50
CA GLU A 185 7.13 7.26 -14.79
C GLU A 185 6.68 6.09 -13.91
N VAL A 186 6.30 6.34 -12.67
CA VAL A 186 5.84 5.29 -11.73
C VAL A 186 4.59 4.61 -12.29
N ALA A 187 3.53 5.38 -12.55
CA ALA A 187 2.30 4.84 -13.13
C ALA A 187 2.55 4.14 -14.48
N ARG A 188 3.42 4.73 -15.31
CA ARG A 188 3.78 4.15 -16.60
C ARG A 188 4.51 2.81 -16.48
N CYS A 189 5.47 2.70 -15.55
CA CYS A 189 6.20 1.46 -15.32
C CYS A 189 5.27 0.35 -14.82
N TYR A 190 4.40 0.64 -13.86
CA TYR A 190 3.39 -0.31 -13.40
C TYR A 190 2.43 -0.74 -14.51
N ALA A 191 1.95 0.20 -15.34
CA ALA A 191 1.07 -0.12 -16.47
C ALA A 191 1.78 -1.01 -17.50
N LEU A 192 3.06 -0.76 -17.79
CA LEU A 192 3.87 -1.61 -18.68
C LEU A 192 4.16 -2.98 -18.06
N ALA A 193 4.28 -3.08 -16.74
CA ALA A 193 4.40 -4.34 -16.02
C ALA A 193 3.07 -5.11 -15.93
N GLY A 194 1.96 -4.52 -16.39
CA GLY A 194 0.66 -5.16 -16.50
C GLY A 194 -0.27 -4.96 -15.31
N ALA A 195 -0.07 -3.92 -14.51
CA ALA A 195 -1.00 -3.58 -13.44
C ALA A 195 -2.38 -3.17 -14.02
N ASP A 196 -3.45 -3.72 -13.45
CA ASP A 196 -4.84 -3.36 -13.75
C ASP A 196 -5.33 -2.23 -12.83
N LEU A 197 -4.79 -2.16 -11.62
CA LEU A 197 -5.15 -1.19 -10.58
C LEU A 197 -3.87 -0.65 -9.94
N LEU A 198 -3.84 0.66 -9.70
CA LEU A 198 -2.83 1.33 -8.88
C LEU A 198 -3.48 1.91 -7.63
N CYS A 199 -2.87 1.67 -6.49
CA CYS A 199 -3.24 2.30 -5.22
C CYS A 199 -2.04 3.07 -4.68
N TYR A 200 -2.28 4.32 -4.30
CA TYR A 200 -1.30 5.19 -3.65
C TYR A 200 -1.80 5.51 -2.23
N PRO A 201 -1.44 4.73 -1.21
CA PRO A 201 -1.70 5.09 0.18
C PRO A 201 -1.07 6.45 0.49
N THR A 202 -1.85 7.36 1.07
CA THR A 202 -1.44 8.74 1.39
C THR A 202 -2.00 9.15 2.74
#